data_f46176c1b8a56398ea9b8c3a64329742
#
_entry.id   f46176c1b8a56398ea9b8c3a64329742
#
_cell.length_a   1.000
_cell.length_b   1.000
_cell.length_c   1.000
_cell.angle_alpha   90.00
_cell.angle_beta   90.00
_cell.angle_gamma   90.00
#
_symmetry.space_group_name_H-M   'P 1'
#
loop_
_entity.id
_entity.type
_entity.pdbx_description
1 polymer ?
#
loop_
_entity_poly.entity_id
_entity_poly.type
_entity_poly.pdbx_seq_one_letter_code
_entity_poly.pdbx_strand_id
1 'polypeptide(L)'
;MLIPSEQEFAQAVALWREWNGRINVISRKDEDSIFAHHILHSLAIAQYLELYYPSATGIVHPQISPAVAGNALNDSDLTTCLPLENEGEGCGEVADNQTYGRHDSFLDVGTGGGFPGIPLAMVMPKAKFMLCDSIGKKVKVAQAVADGLGLQNVECVNARVESLPGQWDWVVSRAVTSLENFYPWVKGRFRKSILYLKGGDINAEIAAMQKKYNIPTENIRTWRIDSWLNDEYFAEKFVIEIACKAL
;
A
#
# COMPACT_ATOMS: atom_id res chain seq x y z
N MET A 1 -10.47 -5.71 -8.30
CA MET A 1 -9.51 -6.83 -8.03
C MET A 1 -10.28 -8.05 -7.58
N LEU A 2 -9.94 -9.26 -8.04
CA LEU A 2 -10.43 -10.49 -7.43
C LEU A 2 -9.87 -10.63 -6.02
N ILE A 3 -10.65 -11.22 -5.09
CA ILE A 3 -10.16 -11.50 -3.75
C ILE A 3 -9.05 -12.57 -3.87
N PRO A 4 -7.81 -12.29 -3.45
CA PRO A 4 -6.74 -13.26 -3.51
C PRO A 4 -6.97 -14.40 -2.53
N SER A 5 -6.40 -15.56 -2.81
CA SER A 5 -6.44 -16.72 -1.91
C SER A 5 -5.38 -16.59 -0.81
N GLU A 6 -5.61 -17.24 0.33
CA GLU A 6 -4.61 -17.33 1.40
C GLU A 6 -3.32 -18.00 0.94
N GLN A 7 -3.41 -18.94 0.00
CA GLN A 7 -2.27 -19.65 -0.57
C GLN A 7 -1.27 -18.69 -1.24
N GLU A 8 -1.75 -17.66 -1.91
CA GLU A 8 -0.89 -16.64 -2.55
C GLU A 8 -0.08 -15.82 -1.54
N PHE A 9 -0.51 -15.80 -0.28
CA PHE A 9 0.16 -15.08 0.81
C PHE A 9 0.75 -16.02 1.88
N ALA A 10 0.77 -17.33 1.66
CA ALA A 10 1.18 -18.32 2.65
C ALA A 10 2.58 -18.07 3.22
N GLN A 11 3.54 -17.71 2.36
CA GLN A 11 4.90 -17.35 2.79
C GLN A 11 4.90 -16.10 3.70
N ALA A 12 4.14 -15.08 3.34
CA ALA A 12 4.03 -13.86 4.12
C ALA A 12 3.40 -14.13 5.50
N VAL A 13 2.32 -14.91 5.54
CA VAL A 13 1.66 -15.35 6.78
C VAL A 13 2.64 -16.10 7.68
N ALA A 14 3.42 -17.03 7.11
CA ALA A 14 4.42 -17.80 7.87
C ALA A 14 5.50 -16.90 8.48
N LEU A 15 6.02 -15.93 7.72
CA LEU A 15 7.00 -14.96 8.21
C LEU A 15 6.45 -14.09 9.34
N TRP A 16 5.22 -13.57 9.22
CA TRP A 16 4.61 -12.80 10.31
C TRP A 16 4.37 -13.65 11.56
N ARG A 17 3.92 -14.89 11.43
CA ARG A 17 3.76 -15.82 12.59
C ARG A 17 5.09 -16.04 13.29
N GLU A 18 6.16 -16.32 12.54
CA GLU A 18 7.50 -16.53 13.10
C GLU A 18 7.97 -15.29 13.89
N TRP A 19 7.86 -14.10 13.28
CA TRP A 19 8.29 -12.85 13.89
C TRP A 19 7.40 -12.41 15.05
N ASN A 20 6.08 -12.67 14.98
CA ASN A 20 5.16 -12.35 16.06
C ASN A 20 5.46 -13.14 17.35
N GLY A 21 5.97 -14.35 17.21
CA GLY A 21 6.48 -15.13 18.34
C GLY A 21 7.65 -14.48 19.08
N ARG A 22 8.41 -13.59 18.41
CA ARG A 22 9.57 -12.88 18.96
C ARG A 22 9.24 -11.44 19.37
N ILE A 23 8.47 -10.76 18.56
CA ILE A 23 8.08 -9.34 18.72
C ILE A 23 6.59 -9.21 18.40
N ASN A 24 5.80 -8.92 19.42
CA ASN A 24 4.35 -8.78 19.28
C ASN A 24 3.99 -7.56 18.39
N VAL A 25 3.67 -7.80 17.14
CA VAL A 25 3.21 -6.80 16.15
C VAL A 25 1.77 -7.03 15.74
N ILE A 26 1.24 -8.24 15.99
CA ILE A 26 -0.14 -8.66 15.75
C ILE A 26 -0.69 -9.17 17.09
N SER A 27 -1.93 -8.79 17.42
CA SER A 27 -2.59 -9.31 18.62
C SER A 27 -2.63 -10.84 18.59
N ARG A 28 -2.38 -11.48 19.74
CA ARG A 28 -2.47 -12.95 19.85
C ARG A 28 -3.84 -13.50 19.45
N LYS A 29 -4.91 -12.70 19.61
CA LYS A 29 -6.26 -13.07 19.18
C LYS A 29 -6.44 -13.06 17.66
N ASP A 30 -5.60 -12.34 16.93
CA ASP A 30 -5.65 -12.18 15.48
C ASP A 30 -4.58 -13.04 14.77
N GLU A 31 -3.77 -13.81 15.50
CA GLU A 31 -2.66 -14.58 14.94
C GLU A 31 -3.13 -15.66 13.94
N ASP A 32 -4.30 -16.24 14.19
CA ASP A 32 -4.91 -17.19 13.26
C ASP A 32 -5.63 -16.50 12.08
N SER A 33 -5.85 -15.20 12.18
CA SER A 33 -6.57 -14.39 11.19
C SER A 33 -5.68 -13.40 10.46
N ILE A 34 -4.36 -13.65 10.39
CA ILE A 34 -3.40 -12.73 9.72
C ILE A 34 -3.83 -12.44 8.29
N PHE A 35 -4.21 -13.47 7.54
CA PHE A 35 -4.66 -13.30 6.16
C PHE A 35 -5.93 -12.43 6.09
N ALA A 36 -6.99 -12.83 6.79
CA ALA A 36 -8.26 -12.14 6.74
C ALA A 36 -8.18 -10.71 7.33
N HIS A 37 -7.70 -10.58 8.58
CA HIS A 37 -7.79 -9.33 9.33
C HIS A 37 -6.66 -8.34 9.06
N HIS A 38 -5.54 -8.80 8.47
CA HIS A 38 -4.40 -7.91 8.23
C HIS A 38 -4.08 -7.79 6.74
N ILE A 39 -3.96 -8.91 6.00
CA ILE A 39 -3.62 -8.87 4.57
C ILE A 39 -4.81 -8.35 3.77
N LEU A 40 -5.98 -9.00 3.82
CA LEU A 40 -7.16 -8.55 3.07
C LEU A 40 -7.58 -7.12 3.47
N HIS A 41 -7.50 -6.77 4.76
CA HIS A 41 -7.76 -5.41 5.21
C HIS A 41 -6.81 -4.39 4.54
N SER A 42 -5.52 -4.73 4.42
CA SER A 42 -4.54 -3.88 3.74
C SER A 42 -4.84 -3.75 2.24
N LEU A 43 -5.21 -4.86 1.60
CA LEU A 43 -5.53 -4.92 0.18
C LEU A 43 -6.83 -4.18 -0.19
N ALA A 44 -7.66 -3.82 0.79
CA ALA A 44 -8.80 -2.94 0.56
C ALA A 44 -8.38 -1.58 -0.04
N ILE A 45 -7.16 -1.09 0.28
CA ILE A 45 -6.58 0.10 -0.38
C ILE A 45 -6.29 -0.19 -1.86
N ALA A 46 -5.73 -1.36 -2.19
CA ALA A 46 -5.47 -1.72 -3.58
C ALA A 46 -6.77 -1.84 -4.38
N GLN A 47 -7.80 -2.48 -3.81
CA GLN A 47 -9.13 -2.55 -4.42
C GLN A 47 -9.74 -1.16 -4.63
N TYR A 48 -9.62 -0.28 -3.63
CA TYR A 48 -10.06 1.10 -3.74
C TYR A 48 -9.36 1.86 -4.88
N LEU A 49 -8.04 1.74 -4.96
CA LEU A 49 -7.25 2.36 -6.02
C LEU A 49 -7.62 1.82 -7.41
N GLU A 50 -7.88 0.53 -7.54
CA GLU A 50 -8.33 -0.06 -8.80
C GLU A 50 -9.69 0.48 -9.26
N LEU A 51 -10.60 0.74 -8.31
CA LEU A 51 -11.92 1.28 -8.61
C LEU A 51 -11.90 2.75 -9.04
N TYR A 52 -11.12 3.57 -8.36
CA TYR A 52 -11.15 5.02 -8.54
C TYR A 52 -9.95 5.60 -9.30
N TYR A 53 -8.85 4.85 -9.39
CA TYR A 53 -7.58 5.27 -9.99
C TYR A 53 -6.94 4.14 -10.82
N PRO A 54 -7.65 3.52 -11.78
CA PRO A 54 -7.18 2.31 -12.47
C PRO A 54 -5.86 2.49 -13.22
N SER A 55 -5.53 3.70 -13.65
CA SER A 55 -4.27 4.01 -14.32
C SER A 55 -3.07 4.14 -13.38
N ALA A 56 -3.29 4.25 -12.07
CA ALA A 56 -2.23 4.52 -11.09
C ALA A 56 -1.57 3.25 -10.55
N THR A 57 -2.20 2.09 -10.66
CA THR A 57 -1.87 0.98 -9.75
C THR A 57 -0.93 -0.07 -10.31
N GLY A 58 -1.01 -0.41 -11.60
CA GLY A 58 -0.24 -1.54 -12.12
C GLY A 58 -0.34 -2.78 -11.23
N ILE A 59 -1.53 -2.99 -10.60
CA ILE A 59 -1.79 -4.10 -9.68
C ILE A 59 -1.63 -5.41 -10.43
N VAL A 60 -0.87 -6.33 -9.84
CA VAL A 60 -0.74 -7.71 -10.31
C VAL A 60 -1.24 -8.64 -9.24
N HIS A 61 -1.89 -9.73 -9.66
CA HIS A 61 -2.15 -10.83 -8.73
C HIS A 61 -0.83 -11.56 -8.50
N PRO A 62 -0.45 -11.85 -7.23
CA PRO A 62 0.72 -12.65 -6.95
C PRO A 62 0.59 -13.98 -7.69
N GLN A 63 1.44 -14.20 -8.70
CA GLN A 63 1.52 -15.50 -9.35
C GLN A 63 2.21 -16.43 -8.34
N ILE A 64 1.60 -17.59 -8.06
CA ILE A 64 2.27 -18.66 -7.34
C ILE A 64 3.46 -19.06 -8.21
N SER A 65 4.67 -18.59 -7.86
CA SER A 65 5.87 -19.17 -8.44
C SER A 65 5.88 -20.64 -8.01
N PRO A 66 5.90 -21.60 -8.94
CA PRO A 66 6.10 -22.98 -8.54
C PRO A 66 7.45 -23.06 -7.84
N ALA A 67 7.41 -23.38 -6.54
CA ALA A 67 8.61 -23.58 -5.74
C ALA A 67 9.52 -24.57 -6.47
N VAL A 68 10.74 -24.10 -6.70
CA VAL A 68 11.97 -24.83 -7.01
C VAL A 68 11.81 -26.36 -6.90
N ALA A 69 11.46 -26.98 -8.00
CA ALA A 69 11.79 -28.38 -8.26
C ALA A 69 13.07 -28.34 -9.10
N GLY A 70 14.12 -28.98 -8.55
CA GLY A 70 15.49 -28.84 -9.01
C GLY A 70 15.78 -29.21 -10.45
N ASN A 71 16.89 -28.65 -10.91
CA ASN A 71 17.79 -29.08 -11.98
C ASN A 71 17.22 -29.36 -13.38
N ALA A 72 17.55 -28.48 -14.32
CA ALA A 72 18.46 -28.84 -15.42
C ALA A 72 18.65 -27.61 -16.32
N LEU A 73 19.91 -27.25 -16.51
CA LEU A 73 20.40 -26.34 -17.54
C LEU A 73 20.05 -26.89 -18.93
N ASN A 74 19.51 -26.07 -19.79
CA ASN A 74 19.86 -26.12 -21.21
C ASN A 74 19.78 -24.71 -21.83
N ASP A 75 20.92 -24.37 -22.35
CA ASP A 75 21.28 -23.20 -23.15
C ASP A 75 20.62 -23.32 -24.51
N SER A 76 20.11 -22.24 -25.01
CA SER A 76 19.91 -21.85 -26.42
C SER A 76 18.51 -21.23 -26.63
N ASP A 77 18.51 -19.89 -26.72
CA ASP A 77 18.03 -19.12 -27.87
C ASP A 77 18.06 -17.61 -27.55
N LEU A 78 19.23 -17.07 -27.87
CA LEU A 78 19.40 -15.66 -28.18
C LEU A 78 18.83 -15.41 -29.58
N THR A 79 17.76 -14.66 -29.69
CA THR A 79 17.40 -14.03 -30.96
C THR A 79 17.25 -12.52 -30.74
N THR A 80 18.25 -11.87 -31.27
CA THR A 80 18.43 -10.45 -31.50
C THR A 80 17.26 -9.83 -32.27
N CYS A 81 16.73 -8.71 -31.79
CA CYS A 81 16.05 -7.75 -32.67
C CYS A 81 16.65 -6.36 -32.48
N LEU A 82 17.33 -5.90 -33.53
CA LEU A 82 17.91 -4.58 -33.69
C LEU A 82 16.83 -3.51 -33.95
N PRO A 83 17.12 -2.22 -33.70
CA PRO A 83 16.17 -1.13 -33.86
C PRO A 83 16.05 -0.67 -35.30
N LEU A 84 14.85 -0.26 -35.70
CA LEU A 84 14.63 0.49 -36.97
C LEU A 84 14.54 1.98 -36.62
N GLU A 85 15.53 2.71 -37.13
CA GLU A 85 15.50 4.16 -37.23
C GLU A 85 14.48 4.56 -38.31
N ASN A 86 13.68 5.57 -38.05
CA ASN A 86 13.10 6.43 -39.09
C ASN A 86 12.91 7.85 -38.58
N GLU A 87 13.62 8.74 -39.22
CA GLU A 87 13.51 10.18 -39.12
C GLU A 87 12.21 10.67 -39.76
N GLY A 88 11.58 11.69 -39.17
CA GLY A 88 10.45 12.38 -39.73
C GLY A 88 10.03 13.58 -38.87
N GLU A 89 10.48 14.77 -39.31
CA GLU A 89 10.11 16.07 -38.72
C GLU A 89 8.60 16.35 -38.79
N GLY A 90 8.04 16.91 -37.74
CA GLY A 90 6.67 17.40 -37.69
C GLY A 90 6.38 18.16 -36.43
N CYS A 91 6.51 19.49 -36.49
CA CYS A 91 6.14 20.41 -35.42
C CYS A 91 4.63 20.33 -35.13
N GLY A 92 4.23 20.05 -33.90
CA GLY A 92 2.87 20.13 -33.40
C GLY A 92 2.91 20.17 -31.90
N GLU A 93 2.38 21.23 -31.31
CA GLU A 93 2.20 21.40 -29.87
C GLU A 93 1.49 20.17 -29.29
N VAL A 94 2.21 19.35 -28.56
CA VAL A 94 1.67 18.19 -27.85
C VAL A 94 1.50 18.61 -26.40
N ALA A 95 0.24 18.67 -25.98
CA ALA A 95 -0.12 18.70 -24.56
C ALA A 95 0.72 17.69 -23.80
N ASP A 96 1.26 18.12 -22.67
CA ASP A 96 2.16 17.41 -21.78
C ASP A 96 1.57 16.04 -21.35
N ASN A 97 1.85 15.01 -22.13
CA ASN A 97 1.46 13.63 -21.88
C ASN A 97 2.67 12.81 -21.38
N GLN A 98 3.52 13.42 -20.53
CA GLN A 98 4.68 12.76 -19.92
C GLN A 98 4.28 12.04 -18.61
N THR A 99 3.41 11.04 -18.71
CA THR A 99 3.12 10.15 -17.56
C THR A 99 3.58 8.71 -17.81
N TYR A 100 4.29 8.44 -18.89
CA TYR A 100 4.86 7.11 -19.16
C TYR A 100 6.21 6.97 -18.44
N GLY A 101 6.21 6.32 -17.24
CA GLY A 101 7.42 5.89 -16.54
C GLY A 101 7.55 6.25 -15.06
N ARG A 102 6.68 7.09 -14.50
CA ARG A 102 6.74 7.41 -13.08
C ARG A 102 5.88 6.42 -12.29
N HIS A 103 6.55 5.56 -11.51
CA HIS A 103 5.86 4.67 -10.57
C HIS A 103 5.41 5.47 -9.34
N ASP A 104 4.18 5.23 -8.89
CA ASP A 104 3.63 5.87 -7.69
C ASP A 104 4.45 5.52 -6.45
N SER A 105 4.60 6.51 -5.58
CA SER A 105 5.30 6.39 -4.31
C SER A 105 4.31 6.43 -3.14
N PHE A 106 4.49 5.50 -2.20
CA PHE A 106 3.66 5.34 -1.01
C PHE A 106 4.47 5.53 0.26
N LEU A 107 3.93 6.30 1.20
CA LEU A 107 4.43 6.38 2.57
C LEU A 107 3.43 5.67 3.49
N ASP A 108 3.84 4.58 4.12
CA ASP A 108 3.07 3.89 5.15
C ASP A 108 3.47 4.42 6.53
N VAL A 109 2.55 5.13 7.17
CA VAL A 109 2.78 5.81 8.45
C VAL A 109 2.25 4.98 9.61
N GLY A 110 3.16 4.62 10.52
CA GLY A 110 2.84 3.73 11.63
C GLY A 110 2.65 2.30 11.16
N THR A 111 3.52 1.85 10.25
CA THR A 111 3.45 0.55 9.59
C THR A 111 3.40 -0.65 10.54
N GLY A 112 3.88 -0.49 11.77
CA GLY A 112 3.95 -1.59 12.73
C GLY A 112 4.78 -2.76 12.19
N GLY A 113 4.17 -3.92 12.08
CA GLY A 113 4.78 -5.11 11.47
C GLY A 113 4.77 -5.13 9.95
N GLY A 114 4.47 -3.99 9.27
CA GLY A 114 4.45 -3.90 7.81
C GLY A 114 3.05 -3.79 7.20
N PHE A 115 2.04 -3.37 7.98
CA PHE A 115 0.65 -3.22 7.51
C PHE A 115 0.21 -1.74 7.48
N PRO A 116 -0.34 -1.27 6.36
CA PRO A 116 -0.73 -2.00 5.15
C PRO A 116 0.38 -2.13 4.08
N GLY A 117 1.58 -1.57 4.28
CA GLY A 117 2.59 -1.36 3.25
C GLY A 117 3.08 -2.64 2.56
N ILE A 118 3.40 -3.71 3.31
CA ILE A 118 3.93 -4.96 2.71
C ILE A 118 2.89 -5.67 1.83
N PRO A 119 1.63 -5.91 2.27
CA PRO A 119 0.63 -6.48 1.39
C PRO A 119 0.40 -5.66 0.11
N LEU A 120 0.43 -4.33 0.21
CA LEU A 120 0.33 -3.44 -0.95
C LEU A 120 1.54 -3.57 -1.88
N ALA A 121 2.76 -3.62 -1.33
CA ALA A 121 3.98 -3.78 -2.11
C ALA A 121 4.04 -5.10 -2.89
N MET A 122 3.48 -6.18 -2.32
CA MET A 122 3.38 -7.48 -2.99
C MET A 122 2.50 -7.43 -4.25
N VAL A 123 1.39 -6.70 -4.21
CA VAL A 123 0.46 -6.60 -5.35
C VAL A 123 0.73 -5.41 -6.28
N MET A 124 1.60 -4.49 -5.88
CA MET A 124 2.01 -3.32 -6.66
C MET A 124 3.54 -3.27 -6.84
N PRO A 125 4.16 -4.24 -7.55
CA PRO A 125 5.62 -4.37 -7.63
C PRO A 125 6.31 -3.19 -8.34
N LYS A 126 5.58 -2.41 -9.13
CA LYS A 126 6.10 -1.20 -9.80
C LYS A 126 6.07 0.05 -8.91
N ALA A 127 5.23 0.08 -7.87
CA ALA A 127 5.17 1.19 -6.93
C ALA A 127 6.33 1.11 -5.91
N LYS A 128 6.72 2.25 -5.33
CA LYS A 128 7.74 2.32 -4.28
C LYS A 128 7.08 2.58 -2.94
N PHE A 129 7.49 1.82 -1.93
CA PHE A 129 6.94 1.91 -0.58
C PHE A 129 8.01 2.30 0.43
N MET A 130 7.77 3.37 1.17
CA MET A 130 8.51 3.69 2.39
C MET A 130 7.64 3.39 3.60
N LEU A 131 8.07 2.45 4.44
CA LEU A 131 7.37 2.03 5.64
C LEU A 131 8.02 2.69 6.86
N CYS A 132 7.26 3.50 7.58
CA CYS A 132 7.76 4.31 8.69
C CYS A 132 7.06 3.94 10.01
N ASP A 133 7.84 3.69 11.05
CA ASP A 133 7.34 3.57 12.43
C ASP A 133 8.37 4.12 13.41
N SER A 134 7.91 4.78 14.48
CA SER A 134 8.78 5.31 15.53
C SER A 134 9.33 4.22 16.47
N ILE A 135 8.78 3.01 16.42
CA ILE A 135 9.14 1.89 17.27
C ILE A 135 10.09 0.94 16.52
N GLY A 136 11.41 1.08 16.73
CA GLY A 136 12.43 0.35 15.98
C GLY A 136 12.30 -1.17 15.99
N LYS A 137 11.79 -1.77 17.07
CA LYS A 137 11.52 -3.22 17.09
C LYS A 137 10.44 -3.66 16.10
N LYS A 138 9.42 -2.80 15.82
CA LYS A 138 8.39 -3.07 14.83
C LYS A 138 8.95 -2.95 13.42
N VAL A 139 9.74 -1.91 13.17
CA VAL A 139 10.44 -1.72 11.89
C VAL A 139 11.34 -2.91 11.55
N LYS A 140 12.03 -3.50 12.55
CA LYS A 140 12.81 -4.72 12.34
C LYS A 140 11.97 -5.89 11.85
N VAL A 141 10.73 -6.02 12.33
CA VAL A 141 9.81 -7.07 11.84
C VAL A 141 9.41 -6.78 10.40
N ALA A 142 8.98 -5.54 10.11
CA ALA A 142 8.61 -5.15 8.75
C ALA A 142 9.75 -5.39 7.75
N GLN A 143 10.99 -4.98 8.11
CA GLN A 143 12.18 -5.22 7.28
C GLN A 143 12.42 -6.71 7.05
N ALA A 144 12.40 -7.52 8.11
CA ALA A 144 12.66 -8.95 8.00
C ALA A 144 11.60 -9.69 7.16
N VAL A 145 10.34 -9.26 7.24
CA VAL A 145 9.27 -9.82 6.39
C VAL A 145 9.48 -9.39 4.94
N ALA A 146 9.80 -8.12 4.68
CA ALA A 146 10.09 -7.63 3.33
C ALA A 146 11.28 -8.35 2.70
N ASP A 147 12.37 -8.53 3.45
CA ASP A 147 13.57 -9.26 3.02
C ASP A 147 13.25 -10.75 2.75
N GLY A 148 12.51 -11.40 3.65
CA GLY A 148 12.11 -12.79 3.50
C GLY A 148 11.18 -13.04 2.30
N LEU A 149 10.45 -12.02 1.86
CA LEU A 149 9.63 -12.05 0.65
C LEU A 149 10.39 -11.60 -0.60
N GLY A 150 11.64 -11.14 -0.47
CA GLY A 150 12.46 -10.65 -1.58
C GLY A 150 11.94 -9.35 -2.20
N LEU A 151 11.17 -8.53 -1.46
CA LEU A 151 10.58 -7.29 -1.99
C LEU A 151 11.68 -6.23 -2.23
N GLN A 152 11.83 -5.81 -3.49
CA GLN A 152 12.81 -4.81 -3.91
C GLN A 152 12.24 -3.38 -3.95
N ASN A 153 10.94 -3.24 -3.71
CA ASN A 153 10.19 -1.98 -3.79
C ASN A 153 9.80 -1.44 -2.42
N VAL A 154 10.38 -1.98 -1.35
CA VAL A 154 10.12 -1.59 0.05
C VAL A 154 11.37 -1.07 0.72
N GLU A 155 11.25 0.06 1.40
CA GLU A 155 12.25 0.63 2.31
C GLU A 155 11.61 0.83 3.68
N CYS A 156 12.23 0.31 4.75
CA CYS A 156 11.74 0.45 6.11
C CYS A 156 12.58 1.48 6.89
N VAL A 157 11.93 2.45 7.52
CA VAL A 157 12.61 3.55 8.23
C VAL A 157 12.10 3.67 9.67
N ASN A 158 13.04 3.62 10.63
CA ASN A 158 12.72 3.91 12.02
C ASN A 158 12.81 5.42 12.29
N ALA A 159 11.72 6.10 12.14
CA ALA A 159 11.63 7.55 12.34
C ALA A 159 10.21 7.96 12.75
N ARG A 160 10.09 9.18 13.26
CA ARG A 160 8.81 9.88 13.28
C ARG A 160 8.54 10.47 11.89
N VAL A 161 7.33 10.35 11.40
CA VAL A 161 6.98 10.81 10.04
C VAL A 161 7.27 12.29 9.84
N GLU A 162 7.12 13.11 10.89
CA GLU A 162 7.38 14.55 10.85
C GLU A 162 8.85 14.88 10.55
N SER A 163 9.78 13.97 10.81
CA SER A 163 11.21 14.14 10.53
C SER A 163 11.63 13.69 9.14
N LEU A 164 10.76 13.00 8.39
CA LEU A 164 11.09 12.51 7.05
C LEU A 164 11.08 13.67 6.06
N PRO A 165 12.10 13.82 5.22
CA PRO A 165 12.10 14.78 4.13
C PRO A 165 11.29 14.26 2.94
N GLY A 166 10.71 15.17 2.15
CA GLY A 166 10.09 14.84 0.86
C GLY A 166 8.58 14.70 0.88
N GLN A 167 8.07 14.28 -0.25
CA GLN A 167 6.65 14.05 -0.53
C GLN A 167 6.47 12.75 -1.30
N TRP A 168 5.36 12.07 -1.04
CA TRP A 168 4.93 10.85 -1.71
C TRP A 168 3.67 11.12 -2.53
N ASP A 169 3.36 10.26 -3.47
CA ASP A 169 2.09 10.39 -4.19
C ASP A 169 0.92 10.05 -3.26
N TRP A 170 1.08 8.99 -2.48
CA TRP A 170 0.09 8.51 -1.53
C TRP A 170 0.66 8.38 -0.13
N VAL A 171 -0.15 8.70 0.87
CA VAL A 171 0.10 8.33 2.25
C VAL A 171 -0.92 7.27 2.64
N VAL A 172 -0.46 6.14 3.15
CA VAL A 172 -1.32 5.07 3.66
C VAL A 172 -1.11 4.89 5.16
N SER A 173 -2.14 4.49 5.88
CA SER A 173 -2.02 4.19 7.30
C SER A 173 -3.19 3.33 7.78
N ARG A 174 -3.00 2.63 8.90
CA ARG A 174 -4.03 1.82 9.53
C ARG A 174 -4.12 2.08 11.03
N ALA A 175 -5.25 2.66 11.47
CA ALA A 175 -5.67 2.75 12.88
C ALA A 175 -4.59 3.24 13.88
N VAL A 176 -3.72 4.18 13.47
CA VAL A 176 -2.63 4.71 14.33
C VAL A 176 -3.19 5.64 15.40
N THR A 177 -4.11 6.54 15.01
CA THR A 177 -4.74 7.53 15.90
C THR A 177 -6.05 8.03 15.27
N SER A 178 -6.67 9.07 15.86
CA SER A 178 -7.79 9.77 15.20
C SER A 178 -7.31 10.56 13.97
N LEU A 179 -8.20 10.78 13.00
CA LEU A 179 -7.89 11.56 11.79
C LEU A 179 -7.43 12.99 12.13
N GLU A 180 -8.03 13.60 13.15
CA GLU A 180 -7.66 14.94 13.63
C GLU A 180 -6.20 15.02 14.11
N ASN A 181 -5.71 13.95 14.75
CA ASN A 181 -4.34 13.88 15.25
C ASN A 181 -3.36 13.39 14.17
N PHE A 182 -3.82 12.59 13.22
CA PHE A 182 -3.02 12.05 12.13
C PHE A 182 -2.69 13.09 11.06
N TYR A 183 -3.70 13.86 10.64
CA TYR A 183 -3.58 14.79 9.51
C TYR A 183 -2.39 15.75 9.60
N PRO A 184 -2.11 16.40 10.76
CA PRO A 184 -0.96 17.32 10.87
C PRO A 184 0.40 16.65 10.67
N TRP A 185 0.53 15.35 10.95
CA TRP A 185 1.78 14.63 10.74
C TRP A 185 2.16 14.50 9.27
N VAL A 186 1.14 14.44 8.41
CA VAL A 186 1.29 14.14 6.97
C VAL A 186 0.89 15.30 6.06
N LYS A 187 0.35 16.39 6.62
CA LYS A 187 -0.01 17.59 5.87
C LYS A 187 1.17 18.11 5.06
N GLY A 188 0.97 18.27 3.74
CA GLY A 188 2.02 18.72 2.82
C GLY A 188 3.02 17.64 2.39
N ARG A 189 2.83 16.36 2.81
CA ARG A 189 3.71 15.25 2.46
C ARG A 189 3.14 14.33 1.38
N PHE A 190 1.93 14.57 0.92
CA PHE A 190 1.31 13.81 -0.17
C PHE A 190 0.95 14.73 -1.34
N ARG A 191 1.01 14.20 -2.55
CA ARG A 191 0.67 14.90 -3.79
C ARG A 191 -0.72 14.58 -4.29
N LYS A 192 -1.19 13.33 -4.06
CA LYS A 192 -2.51 12.85 -4.46
C LYS A 192 -3.43 12.81 -3.24
N SER A 193 -3.36 11.75 -2.45
CA SER A 193 -4.27 11.56 -1.32
C SER A 193 -3.64 10.81 -0.16
N ILE A 194 -4.28 10.93 1.00
CA ILE A 194 -4.15 10.02 2.14
C ILE A 194 -5.22 8.95 1.97
N LEU A 195 -4.86 7.67 2.15
CA LEU A 195 -5.76 6.51 2.21
C LEU A 195 -5.65 5.88 3.60
N TYR A 196 -6.65 6.11 4.44
CA TYR A 196 -6.63 5.70 5.83
C TYR A 196 -7.62 4.56 6.10
N LEU A 197 -7.11 3.43 6.61
CA LEU A 197 -7.95 2.31 7.04
C LEU A 197 -8.47 2.55 8.47
N LYS A 198 -9.78 2.60 8.61
CA LYS A 198 -10.44 2.88 9.90
C LYS A 198 -11.69 2.04 10.08
N GLY A 199 -12.02 1.75 11.34
CA GLY A 199 -13.28 1.11 11.72
C GLY A 199 -14.09 1.94 12.70
N GLY A 200 -15.38 1.60 12.87
CA GLY A 200 -16.33 2.25 13.77
C GLY A 200 -16.95 3.52 13.21
N ASP A 201 -17.45 4.40 14.08
CA ASP A 201 -18.06 5.67 13.65
C ASP A 201 -16.99 6.65 13.16
N ILE A 202 -16.83 6.69 11.85
CA ILE A 202 -15.88 7.58 11.18
C ILE A 202 -16.42 9.01 10.99
N ASN A 203 -17.74 9.23 11.08
CA ASN A 203 -18.35 10.52 10.74
C ASN A 203 -17.93 11.61 11.70
N ALA A 204 -17.93 11.31 13.00
CA ALA A 204 -17.48 12.26 14.03
C ALA A 204 -16.01 12.64 13.87
N GLU A 205 -15.13 11.67 13.52
CA GLU A 205 -13.70 11.94 13.31
C GLU A 205 -13.45 12.77 12.05
N ILE A 206 -14.17 12.49 10.97
CA ILE A 206 -14.10 13.25 9.72
C ILE A 206 -14.55 14.69 9.99
N ALA A 207 -15.69 14.89 10.63
CA ALA A 207 -16.21 16.22 10.96
C ALA A 207 -15.26 17.03 11.85
N ALA A 208 -14.65 16.41 12.86
CA ALA A 208 -13.67 17.06 13.73
C ALA A 208 -12.43 17.51 12.94
N MET A 209 -11.88 16.65 12.08
CA MET A 209 -10.74 16.95 11.21
C MET A 209 -11.08 18.07 10.21
N GLN A 210 -12.24 17.99 9.55
CA GLN A 210 -12.68 19.02 8.59
C GLN A 210 -12.79 20.38 9.25
N LYS A 211 -13.44 20.46 10.40
CA LYS A 211 -13.61 21.69 11.16
C LYS A 211 -12.27 22.30 11.59
N LYS A 212 -11.35 21.46 12.08
CA LYS A 212 -10.07 21.92 12.62
C LYS A 212 -9.10 22.39 11.54
N TYR A 213 -9.08 21.71 10.40
CA TYR A 213 -8.09 21.97 9.33
C TYR A 213 -8.69 22.63 8.09
N ASN A 214 -9.98 22.96 8.13
CA ASN A 214 -10.73 23.58 7.03
C ASN A 214 -10.62 22.76 5.74
N ILE A 215 -10.85 21.44 5.84
CA ILE A 215 -10.79 20.53 4.71
C ILE A 215 -12.18 20.48 4.05
N PRO A 216 -12.31 20.83 2.74
CA PRO A 216 -13.56 20.77 2.03
C PRO A 216 -14.14 19.37 1.97
N THR A 217 -15.46 19.25 1.99
CA THR A 217 -16.15 17.95 1.93
C THR A 217 -15.84 17.21 0.63
N GLU A 218 -15.72 17.92 -0.48
CA GLU A 218 -15.35 17.41 -1.79
C GLU A 218 -13.95 16.80 -1.87
N ASN A 219 -13.11 17.04 -0.88
CA ASN A 219 -11.79 16.42 -0.77
C ASN A 219 -11.83 15.08 0.00
N ILE A 220 -13.00 14.64 0.46
CA ILE A 220 -13.12 13.44 1.27
C ILE A 220 -14.05 12.44 0.60
N ARG A 221 -13.57 11.20 0.47
CA ARG A 221 -14.37 10.06 0.04
C ARG A 221 -14.22 8.92 1.05
N THR A 222 -15.31 8.24 1.30
CA THR A 222 -15.33 7.03 2.14
C THR A 222 -15.82 5.84 1.30
N TRP A 223 -15.19 4.70 1.51
CA TRP A 223 -15.59 3.46 0.84
C TRP A 223 -15.68 2.34 1.87
N ARG A 224 -16.80 1.63 1.88
CA ARG A 224 -17.04 0.52 2.81
C ARG A 224 -16.33 -0.74 2.31
N ILE A 225 -15.53 -1.35 3.16
CA ILE A 225 -14.74 -2.55 2.81
C ILE A 225 -15.65 -3.77 2.66
N ASP A 226 -16.77 -3.84 3.40
CA ASP A 226 -17.76 -4.90 3.31
C ASP A 226 -18.50 -4.95 1.95
N SER A 227 -18.43 -3.87 1.16
CA SER A 227 -18.92 -3.89 -0.23
C SER A 227 -18.05 -4.78 -1.15
N TRP A 228 -16.85 -5.12 -0.71
CA TRP A 228 -15.92 -6.01 -1.41
C TRP A 228 -15.71 -7.34 -0.68
N LEU A 229 -15.54 -7.29 0.65
CA LEU A 229 -15.32 -8.46 1.51
C LEU A 229 -16.59 -8.72 2.32
N ASN A 230 -17.36 -9.74 1.92
CA ASN A 230 -18.59 -10.13 2.62
C ASN A 230 -18.27 -10.96 3.87
N ASP A 231 -17.69 -10.29 4.89
CA ASP A 231 -17.33 -10.87 6.18
C ASP A 231 -17.69 -9.87 7.29
N GLU A 232 -18.30 -10.37 8.39
CA GLU A 232 -18.74 -9.57 9.52
C GLU A 232 -17.60 -8.72 10.13
N TYR A 233 -16.37 -9.20 10.07
CA TYR A 233 -15.20 -8.44 10.53
C TYR A 233 -15.07 -7.09 9.82
N PHE A 234 -15.54 -6.98 8.58
CA PHE A 234 -15.45 -5.74 7.78
C PHE A 234 -16.71 -4.87 7.82
N ALA A 235 -17.76 -5.27 8.56
CA ALA A 235 -19.06 -4.59 8.58
C ALA A 235 -18.99 -3.07 8.85
N GLU A 236 -18.04 -2.63 9.64
CA GLU A 236 -17.84 -1.21 9.96
C GLU A 236 -16.41 -0.76 9.68
N LYS A 237 -15.84 -1.23 8.57
CA LYS A 237 -14.48 -0.82 8.16
C LYS A 237 -14.50 -0.09 6.83
N PHE A 238 -13.65 0.92 6.75
CA PHE A 238 -13.64 1.89 5.67
C PHE A 238 -12.22 2.16 5.18
N VAL A 239 -12.11 2.44 3.88
CA VAL A 239 -11.04 3.26 3.33
C VAL A 239 -11.54 4.70 3.33
N ILE A 240 -10.83 5.59 3.99
CA ILE A 240 -11.10 7.03 3.99
C ILE A 240 -10.03 7.69 3.12
N GLU A 241 -10.45 8.33 2.06
CA GLU A 241 -9.58 9.15 1.23
C GLU A 241 -9.68 10.62 1.65
N ILE A 242 -8.51 11.27 1.78
CA ILE A 242 -8.39 12.72 1.96
C ILE A 242 -7.48 13.22 0.85
N ALA A 243 -8.06 13.85 -0.16
CA ALA A 243 -7.35 14.31 -1.34
C ALA A 243 -6.69 15.68 -1.15
N CYS A 244 -5.59 15.91 -1.87
CA CYS A 244 -4.91 17.20 -1.90
C CYS A 244 -5.74 18.27 -2.63
N LYS A 245 -6.57 17.85 -3.60
CA LYS A 245 -7.51 18.68 -4.38
C LYS A 245 -8.88 18.01 -4.40
N ALA A 246 -9.91 18.73 -4.85
CA ALA A 246 -11.24 18.16 -5.03
C ALA A 246 -11.19 16.88 -5.87
N LEU A 247 -11.99 15.87 -5.46
CA LEU A 247 -12.09 14.54 -6.07
C LEU A 247 -12.96 14.53 -7.33
#